data_e51dd6ae4d66a5d06db0d50ca2645d90
#
_entry.id   e51dd6ae4d66a5d06db0d50ca2645d90
#
_cell.length_a   1.000
_cell.length_b   1.000
_cell.length_c   1.000
_cell.angle_alpha   90.00
_cell.angle_beta   90.00
_cell.angle_gamma   90.00
#
_symmetry.space_group_name_H-M   'P 1'
#
loop_
_entity.id
_entity.type
_entity.pdbx_description
1 polymer ?
#
loop_
_entity_poly.entity_id
_entity_poly.type
_entity_poly.pdbx_seq_one_letter_code
_entity_poly.pdbx_strand_id
1 'polypeptide(L)'
;MPQQELEQKIAENLRLYRTLHGFTQAQLAECLSYSDKSVSKWERGEATPDIGILYTLSEIYGVTVSELIGQTEKSKETQEKLKAVEKDRKALERAKKKALERAKRQKKKK
;
A
#
# COMPACT_ATOMS: atom_id res chain seq x y z
N MET A 1 -21.02 8.68 -1.86
CA MET A 1 -20.39 7.66 -2.73
C MET A 1 -21.01 6.29 -2.44
N PRO A 2 -21.51 5.59 -3.45
CA PRO A 2 -21.99 4.22 -3.24
C PRO A 2 -20.88 3.33 -2.70
N GLN A 3 -21.23 2.39 -1.84
CA GLN A 3 -20.27 1.50 -1.19
C GLN A 3 -19.42 0.72 -2.20
N GLN A 4 -20.02 0.25 -3.29
CA GLN A 4 -19.29 -0.49 -4.32
C GLN A 4 -18.20 0.35 -4.98
N GLU A 5 -18.46 1.63 -5.23
CA GLU A 5 -17.45 2.53 -5.79
C GLU A 5 -16.32 2.77 -4.81
N LEU A 6 -16.65 2.91 -3.53
CA LEU A 6 -15.63 3.08 -2.48
C LEU A 6 -14.74 1.84 -2.39
N GLU A 7 -15.35 0.66 -2.33
CA GLU A 7 -14.61 -0.60 -2.26
C GLU A 7 -13.69 -0.80 -3.47
N GLN A 8 -14.18 -0.46 -4.66
CA GLN A 8 -13.38 -0.55 -5.88
C GLN A 8 -12.20 0.43 -5.85
N LYS A 9 -12.44 1.64 -5.39
CA LYS A 9 -11.39 2.66 -5.29
C LYS A 9 -10.32 2.26 -4.28
N ILE A 10 -10.73 1.71 -3.15
CA ILE A 10 -9.80 1.19 -2.15
C ILE A 10 -8.94 0.08 -2.78
N ALA A 11 -9.57 -0.87 -3.48
CA ALA A 11 -8.88 -1.99 -4.12
C ALA A 11 -7.81 -1.50 -5.11
N GLU A 12 -8.18 -0.55 -5.96
CA GLU A 12 -7.25 0.03 -6.95
C GLU A 12 -6.07 0.72 -6.28
N ASN A 13 -6.34 1.48 -5.21
CA ASN A 13 -5.29 2.18 -4.49
C ASN A 13 -4.38 1.23 -3.73
N LEU A 14 -4.92 0.17 -3.12
CA LEU A 14 -4.07 -0.82 -2.45
C LEU A 14 -3.07 -1.43 -3.43
N ARG A 15 -3.52 -1.76 -4.63
CA ARG A 15 -2.63 -2.27 -5.66
C ARG A 15 -1.62 -1.22 -6.11
N LEU A 16 -2.06 0.01 -6.32
CA LEU A 16 -1.19 1.11 -6.74
C LEU A 16 -0.05 1.31 -5.76
N TYR A 17 -0.37 1.45 -4.47
CA TYR A 17 0.66 1.69 -3.45
C TYR A 17 1.60 0.50 -3.27
N ARG A 18 1.07 -0.72 -3.36
CA ARG A 18 1.91 -1.92 -3.31
C ARG A 18 2.93 -1.93 -4.45
N THR A 19 2.46 -1.73 -5.68
CA THR A 19 3.34 -1.76 -6.85
C THR A 19 4.30 -0.57 -6.87
N LEU A 20 3.84 0.60 -6.41
CA LEU A 20 4.69 1.78 -6.31
C LEU A 20 5.88 1.55 -5.38
N HIS A 21 5.71 0.73 -4.36
CA HIS A 21 6.77 0.41 -3.39
C HIS A 21 7.48 -0.91 -3.71
N GLY A 22 7.21 -1.49 -4.87
CA GLY A 22 7.96 -2.63 -5.36
C GLY A 22 7.65 -3.98 -4.73
N PHE A 23 6.57 -4.10 -3.98
CA PHE A 23 6.20 -5.37 -3.36
C PHE A 23 5.39 -6.24 -4.30
N THR A 24 5.67 -7.56 -4.27
CA THR A 24 4.72 -8.54 -4.79
C THR A 24 3.62 -8.74 -3.74
N GLN A 25 2.50 -9.36 -4.14
CA GLN A 25 1.45 -9.68 -3.18
C GLN A 25 1.98 -10.57 -2.05
N ALA A 26 2.80 -11.57 -2.39
CA ALA A 26 3.39 -12.47 -1.41
C ALA A 26 4.31 -11.74 -0.43
N GLN A 27 5.14 -10.83 -0.93
CA GLN A 27 6.06 -10.05 -0.09
C GLN A 27 5.30 -9.16 0.88
N LEU A 28 4.25 -8.50 0.41
CA LEU A 28 3.43 -7.65 1.28
C LEU A 28 2.71 -8.50 2.34
N ALA A 29 2.14 -9.63 1.92
CA ALA A 29 1.45 -10.54 2.84
C ALA A 29 2.39 -10.98 3.96
N GLU A 30 3.62 -11.32 3.63
CA GLU A 30 4.63 -11.69 4.63
C GLU A 30 4.86 -10.56 5.63
N CYS A 31 4.96 -9.32 5.17
CA CYS A 31 5.13 -8.16 6.06
C CYS A 31 3.95 -8.00 7.02
N LEU A 32 2.76 -8.37 6.59
CA LEU A 32 1.53 -8.21 7.37
C LEU A 32 1.17 -9.45 8.19
N SER A 33 1.90 -10.54 8.03
CA SER A 33 1.57 -11.85 8.61
C SER A 33 0.21 -12.36 8.13
N TYR A 34 -0.08 -12.13 6.84
CA TYR A 34 -1.27 -12.61 6.14
C TYR A 34 -0.86 -13.49 4.96
N SER A 35 -1.83 -14.10 4.31
CA SER A 35 -1.57 -14.89 3.09
C SER A 35 -1.63 -13.99 1.86
N ASP A 36 -0.96 -14.41 0.79
CA ASP A 36 -1.04 -13.73 -0.49
C ASP A 36 -2.47 -13.77 -1.06
N LYS A 37 -3.25 -14.78 -0.70
CA LYS A 37 -4.67 -14.86 -1.08
C LYS A 37 -5.47 -13.71 -0.48
N SER A 38 -5.19 -13.33 0.77
CA SER A 38 -5.84 -12.19 1.40
C SER A 38 -5.55 -10.90 0.66
N VAL A 39 -4.27 -10.64 0.35
CA VAL A 39 -3.88 -9.44 -0.39
C VAL A 39 -4.54 -9.42 -1.77
N SER A 40 -4.58 -10.57 -2.44
CA SER A 40 -5.23 -10.68 -3.75
C SER A 40 -6.72 -10.33 -3.68
N LYS A 41 -7.44 -10.83 -2.67
CA LYS A 41 -8.85 -10.51 -2.49
C LYS A 41 -9.08 -9.02 -2.25
N TRP A 42 -8.22 -8.38 -1.44
CA TRP A 42 -8.32 -6.94 -1.19
C TRP A 42 -8.16 -6.15 -2.49
N GLU A 43 -7.22 -6.55 -3.35
CA GLU A 43 -6.94 -5.84 -4.61
C GLU A 43 -7.96 -6.11 -5.70
N ARG A 44 -8.74 -7.17 -5.57
CA ARG A 44 -9.87 -7.46 -6.48
C ARG A 44 -11.18 -6.86 -5.99
N GLY A 45 -11.19 -6.26 -4.81
CA GLY A 45 -12.41 -5.71 -4.23
C GLY A 45 -13.35 -6.76 -3.66
N GLU A 46 -12.89 -8.01 -3.48
CA GLU A 46 -13.70 -9.10 -2.93
C GLU A 46 -13.77 -9.04 -1.41
N ALA A 47 -12.81 -8.40 -0.79
CA ALA A 47 -12.77 -8.17 0.66
C ALA A 47 -12.06 -6.85 0.91
N THR A 48 -12.31 -6.24 2.06
CA THR A 48 -11.65 -5.01 2.46
C THR A 48 -10.80 -5.30 3.70
N PRO A 49 -9.55 -4.84 3.76
CA PRO A 49 -8.75 -4.99 4.97
C PRO A 49 -9.42 -4.25 6.12
N ASP A 50 -9.27 -4.75 7.34
CA ASP A 50 -9.78 -4.03 8.51
C ASP A 50 -8.96 -2.75 8.74
N ILE A 51 -9.46 -1.89 9.63
CA ILE A 51 -8.82 -0.59 9.88
C ILE A 51 -7.39 -0.73 10.41
N GLY A 52 -7.12 -1.76 11.19
CA GLY A 52 -5.78 -2.02 11.71
C GLY A 52 -4.78 -2.29 10.58
N ILE A 53 -5.18 -3.09 9.60
CA ILE A 53 -4.34 -3.38 8.44
C ILE A 53 -4.16 -2.12 7.58
N LEU A 54 -5.23 -1.35 7.37
CA LEU A 54 -5.15 -0.10 6.62
C LEU A 54 -4.17 0.87 7.28
N TYR A 55 -4.23 0.97 8.60
CA TYR A 55 -3.30 1.81 9.35
C TYR A 55 -1.85 1.34 9.18
N THR A 56 -1.63 0.03 9.31
CA THR A 56 -0.28 -0.54 9.13
C THR A 56 0.25 -0.26 7.72
N LEU A 57 -0.59 -0.44 6.70
CA LEU A 57 -0.20 -0.13 5.32
C LEU A 57 0.13 1.35 5.14
N SER A 58 -0.65 2.24 5.75
CA SER A 58 -0.38 3.67 5.68
C SER A 58 1.00 4.00 6.24
N GLU A 59 1.35 3.36 7.35
CA GLU A 59 2.68 3.54 7.97
C GLU A 59 3.80 2.97 7.09
N ILE A 60 3.60 1.79 6.51
CA ILE A 60 4.58 1.15 5.62
C ILE A 60 4.87 2.04 4.41
N TYR A 61 3.82 2.60 3.81
CA TYR A 61 3.95 3.43 2.62
C TYR A 61 4.25 4.90 2.92
N GLY A 62 4.16 5.31 4.19
CA GLY A 62 4.42 6.70 4.58
C GLY A 62 3.35 7.66 4.11
N VAL A 63 2.10 7.23 4.10
CA VAL A 63 0.95 8.06 3.68
C VAL A 63 -0.14 7.99 4.75
N THR A 64 -1.14 8.87 4.64
CA THR A 64 -2.29 8.80 5.54
C THR A 64 -3.25 7.71 5.09
N VAL A 65 -4.07 7.21 6.01
CA VAL A 65 -5.12 6.25 5.63
C VAL A 65 -6.07 6.89 4.61
N SER A 66 -6.40 8.17 4.77
CA SER A 66 -7.26 8.87 3.81
C SER A 66 -6.69 8.89 2.40
N GLU A 67 -5.39 9.12 2.27
CA GLU A 67 -4.73 9.04 0.95
C GLU A 67 -4.75 7.61 0.43
N LEU A 68 -4.42 6.64 1.28
CA LEU A 68 -4.35 5.22 0.89
C LEU A 68 -5.68 4.72 0.33
N ILE A 69 -6.79 5.12 0.94
CA ILE A 69 -8.12 4.68 0.48
C ILE A 69 -8.73 5.62 -0.59
N GLY A 70 -7.96 6.63 -1.02
CA GLY A 70 -8.38 7.50 -2.11
C GLY A 70 -9.35 8.59 -1.75
N GLN A 71 -9.45 8.97 -0.47
CA GLN A 71 -10.37 10.03 -0.02
C GLN A 71 -9.72 11.40 0.02
N THR A 72 -8.39 11.47 -0.04
CA THR A 72 -7.66 12.73 -0.20
C THR A 72 -6.71 12.59 -1.38
N GLU A 73 -6.27 13.72 -1.92
CA GLU A 73 -5.34 13.75 -3.03
C GLU A 73 -3.99 13.13 -2.63
N LYS A 74 -3.30 12.58 -3.61
CA LYS A 74 -1.95 12.06 -3.39
C LYS A 74 -1.02 13.17 -2.94
N SER A 75 -0.23 12.90 -1.91
CA SER A 75 0.75 13.84 -1.39
C SER A 75 1.82 14.13 -2.45
N LYS A 76 2.56 15.23 -2.25
CA LYS A 76 3.69 15.56 -3.13
C LYS A 76 4.71 14.43 -3.16
N GLU A 77 4.98 13.80 -2.02
CA GLU A 77 5.89 12.67 -1.95
C GLU A 77 5.43 11.51 -2.83
N THR A 78 4.14 11.18 -2.78
CA THR A 78 3.58 10.12 -3.62
C THR A 78 3.68 10.48 -5.09
N GLN A 79 3.34 11.74 -5.45
CA GLN A 79 3.43 12.20 -6.83
C GLN A 79 4.87 12.13 -7.35
N GLU A 80 5.83 12.53 -6.53
CA GLU A 80 7.25 12.46 -6.89
C GLU A 80 7.72 11.02 -7.07
N LYS A 81 7.28 10.10 -6.19
CA LYS A 81 7.60 8.68 -6.31
C LYS A 81 7.04 8.10 -7.61
N LEU A 82 5.81 8.45 -7.96
CA LEU A 82 5.21 7.99 -9.21
C LEU A 82 6.03 8.42 -10.42
N LYS A 83 6.45 9.68 -10.44
CA LYS A 83 7.30 10.20 -11.53
C LYS A 83 8.67 9.53 -11.55
N ALA A 84 9.28 9.34 -10.39
CA ALA A 84 10.61 8.75 -10.29
C ALA A 84 10.60 7.28 -10.75
N VAL A 85 9.59 6.52 -10.38
CA VAL A 85 9.47 5.11 -10.77
C VAL A 85 9.30 4.96 -12.28
N GLU A 86 8.61 5.89 -12.93
CA GLU A 86 8.46 5.88 -14.38
C GLU A 86 9.79 6.12 -15.10
N LYS A 87 10.70 6.88 -14.49
CA LYS A 87 11.98 7.28 -15.12
C LYS A 87 13.15 6.39 -14.75
N ASP A 88 13.11 5.74 -13.59
CA ASP A 88 14.28 5.04 -13.04
C ASP A 88 13.87 3.83 -12.21
N ARG A 89 14.29 2.64 -12.64
CA ARG A 89 14.03 1.38 -11.91
C ARG A 89 14.62 1.39 -10.49
N LYS A 90 15.72 2.11 -10.29
CA LYS A 90 16.35 2.20 -8.96
C LYS A 90 15.47 2.92 -7.96
N ALA A 91 14.59 3.81 -8.43
CA ALA A 91 13.64 4.49 -7.56
C ALA A 91 12.68 3.49 -6.92
N LEU A 92 12.26 2.47 -7.66
CA LEU A 92 11.40 1.41 -7.14
C LEU A 92 12.10 0.61 -6.04
N GLU A 93 13.36 0.27 -6.25
CA GLU A 93 14.16 -0.45 -5.26
C GLU A 93 14.35 0.38 -3.98
N ARG A 94 14.59 1.69 -4.13
CA ARG A 94 14.72 2.60 -2.97
C ARG A 94 13.41 2.70 -2.19
N ALA A 95 12.28 2.80 -2.90
CA ALA A 95 10.97 2.86 -2.26
C ALA A 95 10.68 1.57 -1.50
N LYS A 96 11.01 0.42 -2.09
CA LYS A 96 10.84 -0.89 -1.46
C LYS A 96 11.69 -0.99 -0.19
N LYS A 97 12.93 -0.57 -0.26
CA LYS A 97 13.83 -0.61 0.90
C LYS A 97 13.27 0.21 2.06
N LYS A 98 12.82 1.43 1.79
CA LYS A 98 12.23 2.28 2.83
C LYS A 98 10.96 1.67 3.41
N ALA A 99 10.11 1.11 2.56
CA ALA A 99 8.87 0.48 3.01
C ALA A 99 9.17 -0.75 3.87
N LEU A 100 10.16 -1.56 3.49
CA LEU A 100 10.59 -2.71 4.29
C LEU A 100 11.10 -2.29 5.67
N GLU A 101 11.88 -1.22 5.75
CA GLU A 101 12.36 -0.69 7.02
C GLU A 101 11.20 -0.24 7.91
N ARG A 102 10.20 0.42 7.34
CA ARG A 102 9.01 0.83 8.07
C ARG A 102 8.20 -0.37 8.55
N ALA A 103 8.07 -1.40 7.72
CA ALA A 103 7.38 -2.63 8.10
C ALA A 103 8.07 -3.33 9.28
N LYS A 104 9.40 -3.36 9.27
CA LYS A 104 10.16 -3.93 10.37
C LYS A 104 9.95 -3.16 11.69
N ARG A 105 9.86 -1.83 11.61
CA ARG A 105 9.56 -1.00 12.78
C ARG A 105 8.19 -1.31 13.36
N GLN A 106 7.19 -1.55 12.51
CA GLN A 106 5.85 -1.92 12.97
C GLN A 106 5.86 -3.22 13.77
N LYS A 107 6.63 -4.20 13.33
CA LYS A 107 6.75 -5.47 14.05
C LYS A 107 7.45 -5.32 15.40
N LYS A 108 8.36 -4.37 15.54
CA LYS A 108 9.10 -4.13 16.78
C LYS A 108 8.30 -3.38 17.84
N LYS A 109 7.19 -2.76 17.48
CA LYS A 109 6.34 -2.00 18.41
C LYS A 109 5.48 -2.87 19.35
N LYS A 110 5.55 -4.14 19.24
CA LYS A 110 4.79 -5.04 20.14
C LYS A 110 5.54 -5.31 21.41
#